data_cf4f719d0edbd94140a83900125f4ee6
#
_entry.id   cf4f719d0edbd94140a83900125f4ee6
#
_cell.length_a   1.000
_cell.length_b   1.000
_cell.length_c   1.000
_cell.angle_alpha   90.00
_cell.angle_beta   90.00
_cell.angle_gamma   90.00
#
_symmetry.space_group_name_H-M   'P 1'
#
loop_
_entity.id
_entity.type
_entity.pdbx_description
1 polymer ?
#
loop_
_entity_poly.entity_id
_entity_poly.type
_entity_poly.pdbx_seq_one_letter_code
_entity_poly.pdbx_strand_id
1 'polypeptide(L)'
;MALASSPEEAALLSKIRTILMPLADLVQTDLPQYRTLFTPTAKQTKEEARQFKKKKEEEHARLGELLLQMLLKLDGIDAQPDFEEARKQRKAGVKQLQAYIDEVDKLYNE
;
A
#
# COMPACT_ATOMS: atom_id res chain seq x y z
N MET A 1 2.21 -21.44 -25.43
CA MET A 1 1.49 -21.58 -24.66
C MET A 1 1.98 -21.27 -23.46
N ALA A 2 1.42 -20.68 -22.93
CA ALA A 2 1.76 -20.27 -21.83
C ALA A 2 2.12 -21.29 -21.05
N LEU A 3 3.05 -21.40 -20.72
CA LEU A 3 3.26 -22.20 -20.01
C LEU A 3 2.86 -22.14 -18.86
N ALA A 4 2.22 -22.85 -18.52
CA ALA A 4 1.74 -22.95 -17.26
C ALA A 4 2.82 -22.89 -16.31
N SER A 5 2.69 -22.05 -15.37
CA SER A 5 3.59 -21.99 -14.26
C SER A 5 3.60 -23.32 -13.56
N SER A 6 4.71 -23.69 -12.96
CA SER A 6 4.75 -24.87 -12.12
C SER A 6 3.77 -24.71 -10.95
N PRO A 7 3.35 -25.79 -10.32
CA PRO A 7 2.49 -25.68 -9.13
C PRO A 7 3.10 -24.82 -8.04
N GLU A 8 4.42 -24.85 -7.86
CA GLU A 8 5.10 -24.03 -6.88
C GLU A 8 5.00 -22.57 -7.24
N GLU A 9 5.19 -22.23 -8.51
CA GLU A 9 5.06 -20.83 -8.93
C GLU A 9 3.62 -20.35 -8.82
N ALA A 10 2.65 -21.18 -9.19
CA ALA A 10 1.24 -20.84 -9.05
C ALA A 10 0.87 -20.55 -7.59
N ALA A 11 1.43 -21.32 -6.66
CA ALA A 11 1.22 -21.07 -5.22
C ALA A 11 1.80 -19.75 -4.79
N LEU A 12 2.98 -19.38 -5.29
CA LEU A 12 3.59 -18.09 -4.99
C LEU A 12 2.79 -16.93 -5.56
N LEU A 13 2.29 -17.07 -6.78
CA LEU A 13 1.44 -16.04 -7.40
C LEU A 13 0.17 -15.81 -6.59
N SER A 14 -0.44 -16.91 -6.13
CA SER A 14 -1.61 -16.82 -5.28
C SER A 14 -1.30 -16.12 -3.96
N LYS A 15 -0.14 -16.40 -3.37
CA LYS A 15 0.29 -15.79 -2.13
C LYS A 15 0.53 -14.29 -2.31
N ILE A 16 1.18 -13.90 -3.40
CA ILE A 16 1.39 -12.48 -3.72
C ILE A 16 0.05 -11.77 -3.86
N ARG A 17 -0.88 -12.39 -4.57
CA ARG A 17 -2.20 -11.81 -4.77
C ARG A 17 -2.95 -11.64 -3.44
N THR A 18 -2.84 -12.62 -2.56
CA THR A 18 -3.46 -12.55 -1.24
C THR A 18 -2.87 -11.43 -0.39
N ILE A 19 -1.55 -11.27 -0.43
CA ILE A 19 -0.86 -10.21 0.31
C ILE A 19 -1.33 -8.84 -0.17
N LEU A 20 -1.52 -8.67 -1.48
CA LEU A 20 -1.90 -7.39 -2.07
C LEU A 20 -3.41 -7.14 -2.09
N MET A 21 -4.22 -8.13 -1.70
CA MET A 21 -5.67 -7.98 -1.72
C MET A 21 -6.17 -6.78 -0.94
N PRO A 22 -5.68 -6.50 0.28
CA PRO A 22 -6.15 -5.32 1.02
C PRO A 22 -5.79 -3.99 0.38
N LEU A 23 -4.81 -3.98 -0.54
CA LEU A 23 -4.38 -2.74 -1.18
C LEU A 23 -5.49 -2.13 -2.03
N ALA A 24 -6.30 -2.96 -2.69
CA ALA A 24 -7.41 -2.45 -3.52
C ALA A 24 -8.39 -1.64 -2.68
N ASP A 25 -8.78 -2.15 -1.51
CA ASP A 25 -9.70 -1.43 -0.62
C ASP A 25 -9.04 -0.18 -0.06
N LEU A 26 -7.78 -0.25 0.30
CA LEU A 26 -7.05 0.89 0.82
C LEU A 26 -7.00 2.02 -0.22
N VAL A 27 -6.70 1.69 -1.47
CA VAL A 27 -6.60 2.68 -2.55
C VAL A 27 -7.96 3.26 -2.90
N GLN A 28 -9.02 2.46 -2.86
CA GLN A 28 -10.35 2.90 -3.24
C GLN A 28 -11.10 3.65 -2.13
N THR A 29 -10.80 3.34 -0.89
CA THR A 29 -11.55 3.89 0.25
C THR A 29 -10.68 4.74 1.16
N ASP A 30 -9.62 4.16 1.69
CA ASP A 30 -8.82 4.82 2.73
C ASP A 30 -7.97 5.97 2.20
N LEU A 31 -7.33 5.74 1.07
CA LEU A 31 -6.43 6.75 0.51
C LEU A 31 -7.15 8.02 0.04
N PRO A 32 -8.31 7.93 -0.64
CA PRO A 32 -9.05 9.14 -0.96
C PRO A 32 -9.49 9.93 0.26
N GLN A 33 -9.90 9.25 1.33
CA GLN A 33 -10.26 9.93 2.59
C GLN A 33 -9.05 10.59 3.21
N TYR A 34 -7.91 9.94 3.18
CA TYR A 34 -6.66 10.50 3.69
C TYR A 34 -6.28 11.76 2.90
N ARG A 35 -6.39 11.72 1.57
CA ARG A 35 -6.08 12.87 0.74
C ARG A 35 -6.95 14.08 1.09
N THR A 36 -8.22 13.86 1.42
CA THR A 36 -9.12 14.97 1.77
C THR A 36 -8.73 15.66 3.05
N LEU A 37 -8.01 14.99 3.96
CA LEU A 37 -7.55 15.60 5.20
C LEU A 37 -6.54 16.73 4.93
N PHE A 38 -5.89 16.70 3.76
CA PHE A 38 -4.89 17.69 3.40
C PHE A 38 -5.41 18.73 2.41
N THR A 39 -6.71 18.67 2.08
CA THR A 39 -7.33 19.65 1.21
C THR A 39 -7.60 20.92 2.01
N PRO A 40 -7.20 22.10 1.53
CA PRO A 40 -7.44 23.34 2.27
C PRO A 40 -8.92 23.59 2.49
N THR A 41 -9.29 24.00 3.69
CA THR A 41 -10.65 24.40 4.00
C THR A 41 -10.67 25.89 4.30
N ALA A 42 -11.78 26.53 3.95
CA ALA A 42 -11.87 27.98 4.01
C ALA A 42 -11.74 28.56 5.42
N LYS A 43 -12.38 27.93 6.38
CA LYS A 43 -12.32 28.39 7.76
C LYS A 43 -12.39 27.21 8.72
N GLN A 44 -11.51 27.22 9.70
CA GLN A 44 -11.53 26.22 10.74
C GLN A 44 -11.40 26.90 12.09
N THR A 45 -12.16 26.43 13.07
CA THR A 45 -11.95 26.84 14.45
C THR A 45 -10.65 26.20 14.94
N LYS A 46 -10.14 26.69 16.07
CA LYS A 46 -8.95 26.09 16.68
C LYS A 46 -9.19 24.61 17.03
N GLU A 47 -10.40 24.31 17.49
CA GLU A 47 -10.74 22.95 17.84
C GLU A 47 -10.78 22.04 16.61
N GLU A 48 -11.38 22.52 15.53
CA GLU A 48 -11.41 21.76 14.28
C GLU A 48 -10.00 21.52 13.73
N ALA A 49 -9.14 22.55 13.78
CA ALA A 49 -7.76 22.43 13.33
C ALA A 49 -7.00 21.38 14.15
N ARG A 50 -7.25 21.34 15.46
CA ARG A 50 -6.63 20.37 16.36
C ARG A 50 -7.10 18.95 16.04
N GLN A 51 -8.40 18.78 15.79
CA GLN A 51 -8.98 17.50 15.45
C GLN A 51 -8.45 17.01 14.11
N PHE A 52 -8.33 17.88 13.11
CA PHE A 52 -7.77 17.53 11.82
C PHE A 52 -6.30 17.10 11.94
N LYS A 53 -5.53 17.84 12.74
CA LYS A 53 -4.13 17.48 12.96
C LYS A 53 -4.00 16.10 13.57
N LYS A 54 -4.81 15.81 14.57
CA LYS A 54 -4.82 14.51 15.23
C LYS A 54 -5.22 13.40 14.24
N LYS A 55 -6.23 13.66 13.43
CA LYS A 55 -6.70 12.70 12.45
C LYS A 55 -5.62 12.41 11.39
N LYS A 56 -4.93 13.45 10.93
CA LYS A 56 -3.81 13.28 9.99
C LYS A 56 -2.73 12.40 10.58
N GLU A 57 -2.36 12.61 11.83
CA GLU A 57 -1.35 11.83 12.52
C GLU A 57 -1.77 10.37 12.64
N GLU A 58 -3.02 10.13 13.06
CA GLU A 58 -3.55 8.78 13.22
C GLU A 58 -3.61 8.03 11.90
N GLU A 59 -4.12 8.69 10.84
CA GLU A 59 -4.25 8.04 9.55
C GLU A 59 -2.93 7.84 8.85
N HIS A 60 -1.98 8.76 9.02
CA HIS A 60 -0.63 8.60 8.51
C HIS A 60 0.01 7.34 9.12
N ALA A 61 -0.09 7.19 10.43
CA ALA A 61 0.48 6.03 11.11
C ALA A 61 -0.22 4.74 10.68
N ARG A 62 -1.54 4.75 10.59
CA ARG A 62 -2.32 3.57 10.23
C ARG A 62 -2.04 3.10 8.80
N LEU A 63 -2.10 4.03 7.85
CA LEU A 63 -1.87 3.69 6.44
C LEU A 63 -0.41 3.29 6.20
N GLY A 64 0.52 4.00 6.84
CA GLY A 64 1.92 3.66 6.75
C GLY A 64 2.19 2.25 7.24
N GLU A 65 1.58 1.88 8.38
CA GLU A 65 1.76 0.54 8.94
C GLU A 65 1.15 -0.53 8.04
N LEU A 66 -0.06 -0.30 7.53
CA LEU A 66 -0.70 -1.27 6.64
C LEU A 66 0.12 -1.50 5.36
N LEU A 67 0.59 -0.42 4.76
CA LEU A 67 1.41 -0.51 3.55
C LEU A 67 2.74 -1.20 3.84
N LEU A 68 3.38 -0.86 4.95
CA LEU A 68 4.63 -1.48 5.35
C LEU A 68 4.48 -2.98 5.60
N GLN A 69 3.39 -3.38 6.25
CA GLN A 69 3.12 -4.79 6.50
C GLN A 69 2.99 -5.57 5.18
N MET A 70 2.29 -5.00 4.20
CA MET A 70 2.20 -5.64 2.88
C MET A 70 3.58 -5.75 2.23
N LEU A 71 4.38 -4.69 2.33
CA LEU A 71 5.72 -4.68 1.74
C LEU A 71 6.62 -5.75 2.37
N LEU A 72 6.59 -5.85 3.69
CA LEU A 72 7.38 -6.84 4.41
C LEU A 72 6.96 -8.27 4.03
N LYS A 73 5.67 -8.50 3.87
CA LYS A 73 5.18 -9.81 3.45
C LYS A 73 5.65 -10.15 2.04
N LEU A 74 5.64 -9.17 1.13
CA LEU A 74 6.16 -9.40 -0.23
C LEU A 74 7.66 -9.67 -0.22
N ASP A 75 8.41 -8.94 0.59
CA ASP A 75 9.84 -9.15 0.69
C ASP A 75 10.17 -10.53 1.26
N GLY A 76 9.27 -11.10 2.04
CA GLY A 76 9.45 -12.43 2.59
C GLY A 76 9.19 -13.57 1.60
N ILE A 77 8.68 -13.24 0.41
CA ILE A 77 8.45 -14.28 -0.61
C ILE A 77 9.74 -14.57 -1.34
N ASP A 78 10.18 -15.82 -1.29
CA ASP A 78 11.39 -16.24 -1.97
C ASP A 78 11.02 -16.85 -3.31
N ALA A 79 11.11 -16.07 -4.36
CA ALA A 79 10.83 -16.51 -5.72
C ALA A 79 12.13 -16.94 -6.39
N GLN A 80 12.18 -18.21 -6.79
CA GLN A 80 13.37 -18.75 -7.43
C GLN A 80 13.61 -18.09 -8.80
N PRO A 81 14.86 -18.09 -9.29
CA PRO A 81 15.18 -17.41 -10.56
C PRO A 81 14.37 -17.85 -11.75
N ASP A 82 13.94 -19.12 -11.81
CA ASP A 82 13.14 -19.64 -12.90
C ASP A 82 11.64 -19.35 -12.76
N PHE A 83 11.21 -18.76 -11.64
CA PHE A 83 9.83 -18.36 -11.45
C PHE A 83 9.68 -16.89 -11.91
N GLU A 84 9.77 -16.69 -13.21
CA GLU A 84 9.80 -15.36 -13.80
C GLU A 84 8.54 -14.55 -13.51
N GLU A 85 7.37 -15.17 -13.65
CA GLU A 85 6.11 -14.45 -13.42
C GLU A 85 5.94 -14.05 -11.96
N ALA A 86 6.29 -14.95 -11.03
CA ALA A 86 6.21 -14.64 -9.61
C ALA A 86 7.17 -13.51 -9.24
N ARG A 87 8.38 -13.52 -9.78
CA ARG A 87 9.37 -12.45 -9.52
C ARG A 87 8.88 -11.13 -10.09
N LYS A 88 8.29 -11.15 -11.28
CA LYS A 88 7.75 -9.96 -11.93
C LYS A 88 6.60 -9.37 -11.11
N GLN A 89 5.67 -10.21 -10.66
CA GLN A 89 4.53 -9.76 -9.87
C GLN A 89 4.98 -9.20 -8.52
N ARG A 90 5.94 -9.85 -7.87
CA ARG A 90 6.48 -9.36 -6.61
C ARG A 90 7.13 -8.00 -6.78
N LYS A 91 7.94 -7.84 -7.82
CA LYS A 91 8.64 -6.58 -8.09
C LYS A 91 7.64 -5.46 -8.38
N ALA A 92 6.61 -5.74 -9.16
CA ALA A 92 5.56 -4.77 -9.45
C ALA A 92 4.82 -4.35 -8.18
N GLY A 93 4.51 -5.32 -7.32
CA GLY A 93 3.84 -5.06 -6.05
C GLY A 93 4.68 -4.20 -5.12
N VAL A 94 5.97 -4.49 -5.02
CA VAL A 94 6.89 -3.70 -4.20
C VAL A 94 6.94 -2.25 -4.68
N LYS A 95 7.06 -2.04 -5.99
CA LYS A 95 7.09 -0.68 -6.56
C LYS A 95 5.80 0.06 -6.27
N GLN A 96 4.66 -0.63 -6.42
CA GLN A 96 3.37 -0.02 -6.18
C GLN A 96 3.21 0.39 -4.71
N LEU A 97 3.59 -0.49 -3.79
CA LEU A 97 3.50 -0.20 -2.37
C LEU A 97 4.42 0.96 -1.98
N GLN A 98 5.64 0.99 -2.52
CA GLN A 98 6.56 2.08 -2.25
C GLN A 98 6.02 3.42 -2.74
N ALA A 99 5.36 3.43 -3.90
CA ALA A 99 4.76 4.66 -4.43
C ALA A 99 3.66 5.18 -3.51
N TYR A 100 2.83 4.30 -2.96
CA TYR A 100 1.79 4.72 -2.01
C TYR A 100 2.37 5.15 -0.67
N ILE A 101 3.40 4.47 -0.18
CA ILE A 101 4.09 4.89 1.04
C ILE A 101 4.65 6.30 0.86
N ASP A 102 5.28 6.55 -0.28
CA ASP A 102 5.85 7.86 -0.59
C ASP A 102 4.76 8.93 -0.65
N GLU A 103 3.61 8.62 -1.25
CA GLU A 103 2.50 9.56 -1.31
C GLU A 103 1.97 9.91 0.09
N VAL A 104 1.77 8.88 0.92
CA VAL A 104 1.26 9.06 2.28
C VAL A 104 2.21 9.94 3.09
N ASP A 105 3.51 9.67 3.00
CA ASP A 105 4.52 10.45 3.72
C ASP A 105 4.62 11.87 3.19
N LYS A 106 4.58 12.03 1.87
CA LYS A 106 4.71 13.36 1.26
C LYS A 106 3.55 14.27 1.67
N LEU A 107 2.32 13.75 1.64
CA LEU A 107 1.16 14.52 2.05
C LEU A 107 1.28 14.96 3.51
N TYR A 108 1.74 14.08 4.37
CA TYR A 108 1.87 14.38 5.79
C TYR A 108 2.95 15.42 6.06
N ASN A 109 4.04 15.38 5.29
CA ASN A 109 5.19 16.25 5.52
C ASN A 109 5.13 17.60 4.77
N GLU A 110 4.11 17.81 3.96
CA GLU A 110 3.95 19.08 3.26
C GLU A 110 3.36 20.18 4.13
#